data_fc2382bb3f12b3d0ee735c11b8e7e1aa
#
_entry.id   fc2382bb3f12b3d0ee735c11b8e7e1aa
#
_cell.length_a   1.000
_cell.length_b   1.000
_cell.length_c   1.000
_cell.angle_alpha   90.00
_cell.angle_beta   90.00
_cell.angle_gamma   90.00
#
_symmetry.space_group_name_H-M   'P 1'
#
loop_
_entity.id
_entity.type
_entity.pdbx_description
1 polymer ?
#
loop_
_entity_poly.entity_id
_entity_poly.type
_entity_poly.pdbx_seq_one_letter_code
_entity_poly.pdbx_strand_id
1 'polypeptide(L)' 'MNANKQQLQEEIRRLKAELAEREAALPVHSVRPHQLMAIEALEDEIGRKQEALNALETVSKDTSTKGNSE' A
#
# COMPACT_ATOMS: atom_id res chain seq x y z
N MET A 1 7.05 16.52 7.99
CA MET A 1 5.85 16.65 8.53
C MET A 1 5.09 15.42 8.67
N ASN A 2 4.39 15.36 9.72
CA ASN A 2 3.60 14.18 9.98
C ASN A 2 2.44 14.04 9.03
N ALA A 3 2.06 15.13 8.42
CA ALA A 3 0.94 15.09 7.50
C ALA A 3 1.18 14.11 6.36
N ASN A 4 2.40 14.05 5.86
CA ASN A 4 2.67 13.14 4.76
C ASN A 4 2.52 11.69 5.18
N LYS A 5 3.01 11.38 6.35
CA LYS A 5 2.92 10.01 6.83
C LYS A 5 1.47 9.63 7.07
N GLN A 6 0.72 10.50 7.71
CA GLN A 6 -0.68 10.22 7.96
C GLN A 6 -1.45 10.10 6.68
N GLN A 7 -1.14 10.94 5.72
CA GLN A 7 -1.84 10.90 4.46
C GLN A 7 -1.57 9.59 3.74
N LEU A 8 -0.32 9.13 3.75
CA LEU A 8 0.00 7.86 3.14
C LEU A 8 -0.73 6.72 3.83
N GLN A 9 -0.79 6.75 5.15
CA GLN A 9 -1.49 5.70 5.87
C GLN A 9 -2.97 5.68 5.52
N GLU A 10 -3.57 6.86 5.41
CA GLU A 10 -4.97 6.93 5.03
C GLU A 10 -5.19 6.40 3.62
N GLU A 11 -4.32 6.78 2.71
CA GLU A 11 -4.48 6.33 1.34
C GLU A 11 -4.31 4.83 1.23
N ILE A 12 -3.32 4.29 1.95
CA ILE A 12 -3.12 2.85 1.93
C ILE A 12 -4.35 2.15 2.47
N ARG A 13 -4.92 2.67 3.55
CA ARG A 13 -6.09 2.04 4.11
C ARG A 13 -7.25 2.04 3.13
N ARG A 14 -7.46 3.17 2.45
CA ARG A 14 -8.53 3.25 1.47
C ARG A 14 -8.31 2.30 0.31
N LEU A 15 -7.07 2.25 -0.17
CA LEU A 15 -6.76 1.38 -1.28
C LEU A 15 -6.95 -0.08 -0.89
N LYS A 16 -6.55 -0.45 0.32
CA LYS A 16 -6.76 -1.81 0.77
C LYS A 16 -8.23 -2.16 0.89
N ALA A 17 -9.02 -1.20 1.36
CA ALA A 17 -10.45 -1.43 1.45
C ALA A 17 -11.06 -1.60 0.06
N GLU A 18 -10.62 -0.78 -0.88
CA GLU A 18 -11.13 -0.91 -2.23
C GLU A 18 -10.70 -2.22 -2.86
N LEU A 19 -9.46 -2.62 -2.60
CA LEU A 19 -8.98 -3.89 -3.11
C LEU A 19 -9.84 -5.04 -2.57
N ALA A 20 -10.13 -5.01 -1.28
CA ALA A 20 -10.94 -6.06 -0.68
C ALA A 20 -12.33 -6.09 -1.29
N GLU A 21 -12.90 -4.92 -1.56
CA GLU A 21 -14.22 -4.88 -2.19
C GLU A 21 -14.19 -5.45 -3.58
N ARG A 22 -13.16 -5.14 -4.35
CA ARG A 22 -13.08 -5.65 -5.70
C ARG A 22 -12.87 -7.14 -5.71
N GLU A 23 -12.06 -7.63 -4.79
CA GLU A 23 -11.85 -9.07 -4.70
C GLU A 23 -13.14 -9.78 -4.30
N ALA A 24 -13.88 -9.20 -3.38
CA ALA A 24 -15.12 -9.80 -2.95
C ALA A 24 -16.17 -9.78 -4.05
N ALA A 25 -16.06 -8.84 -4.97
CA ALA A 25 -17.01 -8.73 -6.06
C ALA A 25 -16.67 -9.62 -7.24
N LEU A 26 -15.51 -10.27 -7.22
CA LEU A 26 -15.15 -11.12 -8.36
C LEU A 26 -16.07 -12.31 -8.46
N PRO A 27 -16.52 -12.64 -9.66
CA PRO A 27 -17.32 -13.85 -9.84
C PRO A 27 -16.47 -15.07 -9.59
N VAL A 28 -17.09 -16.09 -9.08
CA VAL A 28 -16.36 -17.31 -8.78
C VAL A 28 -15.82 -17.97 -10.02
N HIS A 29 -16.58 -17.91 -11.10
CA HIS A 29 -16.21 -18.66 -12.27
C HIS A 29 -15.92 -17.86 -13.53
N SER A 30 -16.03 -16.57 -13.49
CA SER A 30 -15.92 -15.81 -14.72
C SER A 30 -15.19 -14.51 -14.52
N VAL A 31 -14.01 -14.60 -13.97
CA VAL A 31 -13.21 -13.41 -13.77
C VAL A 31 -12.69 -12.94 -15.11
N ARG A 32 -12.92 -11.68 -15.42
CA ARG A 32 -12.48 -11.12 -16.69
C ARG A 32 -11.14 -10.46 -16.54
N PRO A 33 -10.37 -10.40 -17.64
CA PRO A 33 -9.03 -9.83 -17.55
C PRO A 33 -9.00 -8.41 -17.00
N HIS A 34 -9.98 -7.58 -17.38
CA HIS A 34 -9.94 -6.20 -16.91
C HIS A 34 -10.20 -6.12 -15.40
N GLN A 35 -10.90 -7.08 -14.83
CA GLN A 35 -11.10 -7.11 -13.40
C GLN A 35 -9.80 -7.45 -12.69
N LEU A 36 -9.04 -8.40 -13.22
CA LEU A 36 -7.76 -8.72 -12.65
C LEU A 36 -6.78 -7.57 -12.79
N MET A 37 -6.81 -6.90 -13.92
CA MET A 37 -5.92 -5.77 -14.12
C MET A 37 -6.21 -4.65 -13.14
N ALA A 38 -7.48 -4.42 -12.85
CA ALA A 38 -7.83 -3.39 -11.88
C ALA A 38 -7.30 -3.75 -10.48
N ILE A 39 -7.42 -5.01 -10.13
CA ILE A 39 -6.92 -5.46 -8.84
C ILE A 39 -5.40 -5.35 -8.78
N GLU A 40 -4.73 -5.76 -9.85
CA GLU A 40 -3.28 -5.66 -9.90
C GLU A 40 -2.81 -4.22 -9.80
N ALA A 41 -3.53 -3.31 -10.45
CA ALA A 41 -3.18 -1.91 -10.37
C ALA A 41 -3.30 -1.39 -8.94
N LEU A 42 -4.34 -1.82 -8.23
CA LEU A 42 -4.49 -1.44 -6.84
C LEU A 42 -3.37 -2.00 -5.99
N GLU A 43 -3.02 -3.24 -6.22
CA GLU A 43 -1.94 -3.86 -5.46
C GLU A 43 -0.62 -3.14 -5.70
N ASP A 44 -0.37 -2.78 -6.94
CA ASP A 44 0.82 -2.03 -7.28
C ASP A 44 0.86 -0.71 -6.57
N GLU A 45 -0.25 0.00 -6.59
CA GLU A 45 -0.29 1.30 -5.96
C GLU A 45 -0.13 1.18 -4.45
N ILE A 46 -0.76 0.20 -3.84
CA ILE A 46 -0.59 -0.04 -2.42
C ILE A 46 0.88 -0.30 -2.11
N GLY A 47 1.52 -1.13 -2.93
CA GLY A 47 2.92 -1.43 -2.72
C GLY A 47 3.81 -0.21 -2.80
N ARG A 48 3.57 0.65 -3.77
CA ARG A 48 4.35 1.86 -3.90
C ARG A 48 4.17 2.79 -2.72
N LYS A 49 2.93 2.96 -2.28
CA LYS A 49 2.66 3.82 -1.14
C LYS A 49 3.19 3.21 0.13
N GLN A 50 3.14 1.90 0.24
CA GLN A 50 3.68 1.23 1.40
C GLN A 50 5.20 1.42 1.47
N GLU A 51 5.85 1.35 0.33
CA GLU A 51 7.28 1.58 0.29
C GLU A 51 7.61 3.02 0.66
N ALA A 52 6.81 3.95 0.17
CA ALA A 52 7.03 5.35 0.53
C ALA A 52 6.86 5.55 2.02
N LEU A 53 5.86 4.91 2.61
CA LEU A 53 5.64 5.01 4.04
C LEU A 53 6.80 4.39 4.80
N ASN A 54 7.25 3.23 4.36
CA ASN A 54 8.38 2.58 5.01
C ASN A 54 9.63 3.45 4.94
N ALA A 55 9.83 4.11 3.83
CA ALA A 55 10.98 4.99 3.69
C ALA A 55 10.91 6.13 4.67
N LEU A 56 9.72 6.70 4.87
CA LEU A 56 9.57 7.75 5.83
C LEU A 56 9.85 7.26 7.25
N GLU A 57 9.36 6.09 7.55
CA GLU A 57 9.58 5.53 8.87
C GLU A 57 11.02 5.15 9.09
N THR A 58 11.67 4.66 8.07
CA THR A 58 13.05 4.30 8.16
C THR A 58 13.91 5.52 8.42
N VAL A 59 13.60 6.60 7.73
CA VAL A 59 14.33 7.82 7.95
C VAL A 59 14.17 8.29 9.39
N SER A 60 12.98 8.21 9.92
CA SER A 60 12.74 8.58 11.29
C SER A 60 13.53 7.72 12.25
N LYS A 61 13.54 6.44 12.00
CA LYS A 61 14.23 5.54 12.89
C LYS A 61 15.71 5.54 12.70
N ASP A 62 16.11 5.90 11.51
CA ASP A 62 17.47 5.83 11.16
C ASP A 62 18.38 6.48 12.15
N THR A 63 17.96 7.57 12.70
CA THR A 63 18.78 8.25 13.63
C THR A 63 19.10 7.42 14.83
N SER A 64 18.22 6.52 15.17
CA SER A 64 18.48 5.75 16.37
C SER A 64 19.14 4.44 16.07
N THR A 65 18.82 3.83 14.97
CA THR A 65 19.35 2.54 14.75
C THR A 65 20.54 2.50 13.93
N LYS A 66 20.90 3.58 13.40
CA LYS A 66 21.92 3.56 12.54
C LYS A 66 23.06 2.80 12.97
N GLY A 67 23.28 2.95 14.09
CA GLY A 67 24.32 2.23 14.56
C GLY A 67 24.35 0.86 14.27
N ASN A 68 23.53 0.30 14.21
CA ASN A 68 23.54 -0.99 14.03
C ASN A 68 23.79 -1.48 12.87
N SER A 69 23.73 -1.19 12.43
CA SER A 69 23.94 -1.71 11.58
C SER A 69 24.68 -2.28 11.15
N GLU A 70 24.98 -2.34 11.40
CA GLU A 70 25.39 -2.87 10.95
C GLU A 70 25.80 -3.19 10.95
#